data_1d8ce4455209d5bee3b8f07264375f0d
#
_entry.id   1d8ce4455209d5bee3b8f07264375f0d
#
_cell.length_a   1.000
_cell.length_b   1.000
_cell.length_c   1.000
_cell.angle_alpha   90.00
_cell.angle_beta   90.00
_cell.angle_gamma   90.00
#
_symmetry.space_group_name_H-M   'P 1'
#
loop_
_entity.id
_entity.type
_entity.pdbx_description
1 polymer ?
#
loop_
_entity_poly.entity_id
_entity_poly.type
_entity_poly.pdbx_seq_one_letter_code
_entity_poly.pdbx_strand_id
1 'polypeptide(L)'
;VSNMRLPMMMILLVLLALCAPLQAQTRPELDAAGNGLLVLSYHDVRDDVAAKGDPDAYAVSTQNFAAHLDWLSAHGYHPISLSQLVKASRGEAVLPSRPVLLTFDDGLRSVYSKVYPLLRAYNYPALVAVITDYVDMAPDRTIDYGYRPFGRDDFLTWDQLREMKDSGLIELASHTDNQHHGVQSNPQGNSTPAVITRAFDPATGRYETAAAYERRLRDDLSRSASLIEKNLGVRPQAIVWPYAAYNELSNAIAEQLGMPVSFDLEGRSTPVTRDLHGLARLLVTGNPNVTGLAFELRRNITLDGTRALQIDMDAVYDADPAQLARNLDTLIDRVKKIGPTHVYLQAFADPDGNNTADALYFPNRHLPMRADLFNRVAWQLKTRAGVKVYAWLPVLGYELPDPVQKQALGIASPEQDGMYRMDFTKPAARQIILDIYEDLAINSYFEGLLFHDDAYVRDTELTGLAQEGEDGNRTQALIDFTLALRDRAQRWRPKLGTVRNLYAQPVLEPQSAAWFAQRLDLFNAAYDHTALMAMPWMEGSSRPERWLDRLVAAVREHDPELKHTLFELQTVDWRTRTAIPGERLRAQVRRLQAQGVRHLAWYPDDFIADKPSTADARAAMSARNFPYPER
;
A
#
# COMPACT_ATOMS: atom_id res chain seq x y z
N VAL A 1 -11.90 -64.50 37.05
CA VAL A 1 -11.29 -63.46 37.84
C VAL A 1 -10.92 -62.30 36.91
N SER A 2 -11.63 -61.33 37.01
CA SER A 2 -11.91 -59.94 36.69
C SER A 2 -10.71 -59.12 36.11
N ASN A 3 -10.74 -58.80 34.94
CA ASN A 3 -10.85 -57.65 34.03
C ASN A 3 -10.55 -56.28 34.55
N MET A 4 -9.69 -55.58 33.78
CA MET A 4 -9.87 -54.15 33.57
C MET A 4 -9.30 -53.73 32.19
N ARG A 5 -10.19 -53.62 31.21
CA ARG A 5 -9.96 -52.91 29.95
C ARG A 5 -10.81 -51.64 29.97
N LEU A 6 -10.18 -50.48 30.06
CA LEU A 6 -10.47 -49.12 29.62
C LEU A 6 -9.45 -48.20 30.30
N PRO A 7 -8.89 -47.17 29.67
CA PRO A 7 -9.38 -46.42 28.53
C PRO A 7 -8.27 -46.10 27.51
N MET A 8 -8.38 -46.61 26.33
CA MET A 8 -7.54 -46.18 25.22
C MET A 8 -8.31 -45.31 24.20
N MET A 9 -9.60 -45.07 24.48
CA MET A 9 -10.48 -44.31 23.57
C MET A 9 -10.64 -42.82 23.93
N MET A 10 -10.14 -42.38 25.07
CA MET A 10 -10.23 -40.98 25.50
C MET A 10 -8.99 -40.16 25.18
N ILE A 11 -7.87 -40.79 24.82
CA ILE A 11 -6.65 -40.06 24.41
C ILE A 11 -6.65 -39.75 22.90
N LEU A 12 -7.42 -40.48 22.09
CA LEU A 12 -7.51 -40.22 20.63
C LEU A 12 -8.44 -39.05 20.29
N LEU A 13 -9.35 -38.67 21.18
CA LEU A 13 -10.27 -37.52 20.97
C LEU A 13 -9.69 -36.18 21.40
N VAL A 14 -8.60 -36.13 22.16
CA VAL A 14 -7.92 -34.90 22.58
C VAL A 14 -6.82 -34.48 21.58
N LEU A 15 -6.28 -35.43 20.79
CA LEU A 15 -5.27 -35.16 19.76
C LEU A 15 -5.87 -34.77 18.41
N LEU A 16 -7.17 -34.97 18.17
CA LEU A 16 -7.89 -34.51 16.98
C LEU A 16 -8.44 -33.08 17.10
N ALA A 17 -8.37 -32.48 18.28
CA ALA A 17 -8.79 -31.10 18.50
C ALA A 17 -7.67 -30.05 18.32
N LEU A 18 -6.43 -30.47 18.01
CA LEU A 18 -5.27 -29.58 17.84
C LEU A 18 -4.79 -29.45 16.39
N CYS A 19 -5.44 -30.12 15.44
CA CYS A 19 -5.24 -29.90 14.00
C CYS A 19 -6.47 -29.25 13.38
N ALA A 20 -6.90 -28.11 13.92
CA ALA A 20 -7.69 -27.17 13.11
C ALA A 20 -6.71 -26.56 12.09
N PRO A 21 -6.99 -26.63 10.78
CA PRO A 21 -6.21 -25.87 9.82
C PRO A 21 -6.27 -24.41 10.26
N LEU A 22 -5.12 -23.72 10.32
CA LEU A 22 -5.08 -22.27 10.29
C LEU A 22 -5.83 -21.89 9.00
N GLN A 23 -7.11 -21.58 9.14
CA GLN A 23 -7.83 -20.91 8.08
C GLN A 23 -7.09 -19.59 7.87
N ALA A 24 -6.43 -19.47 6.71
CA ALA A 24 -6.04 -18.19 6.19
C ALA A 24 -7.23 -17.26 6.42
N GLN A 25 -7.03 -16.19 7.18
CA GLN A 25 -8.05 -15.17 7.35
C GLN A 25 -8.25 -14.55 5.98
N THR A 26 -9.19 -15.11 5.22
CA THR A 26 -9.76 -14.43 4.08
C THR A 26 -10.24 -13.08 4.60
N ARG A 27 -9.69 -11.99 4.05
CA ARG A 27 -10.24 -10.65 4.28
C ARG A 27 -11.74 -10.76 4.08
N PRO A 28 -12.58 -10.42 5.07
CA PRO A 28 -14.01 -10.49 4.87
C PRO A 28 -14.34 -9.56 3.70
N GLU A 29 -14.95 -10.09 2.66
CA GLU A 29 -15.62 -9.27 1.65
C GLU A 29 -16.53 -8.31 2.40
N LEU A 30 -16.49 -7.04 2.02
CA LEU A 30 -17.40 -6.03 2.55
C LEU A 30 -18.81 -6.56 2.38
N ASP A 31 -19.45 -6.91 3.49
CA ASP A 31 -20.82 -7.34 3.48
C ASP A 31 -21.67 -6.26 2.80
N ALA A 32 -22.28 -6.58 1.66
CA ALA A 32 -23.20 -5.71 0.94
C ALA A 32 -24.38 -5.24 1.79
N ALA A 33 -24.55 -5.80 2.99
CA ALA A 33 -25.59 -5.47 3.97
C ALA A 33 -25.28 -4.26 4.87
N GLY A 34 -24.10 -3.62 4.77
CA GLY A 34 -23.82 -2.35 5.46
C GLY A 34 -23.58 -2.43 6.97
N ASN A 35 -23.06 -3.53 7.48
CA ASN A 35 -22.79 -3.73 8.93
C ASN A 35 -21.38 -3.29 9.38
N GLY A 36 -20.55 -2.74 8.50
CA GLY A 36 -19.24 -2.21 8.85
C GLY A 36 -19.31 -0.79 9.42
N LEU A 37 -18.30 -0.42 10.23
CA LEU A 37 -18.11 0.95 10.71
C LEU A 37 -17.77 1.86 9.53
N LEU A 38 -18.55 2.91 9.32
CA LEU A 38 -18.22 4.03 8.44
C LEU A 38 -17.53 5.12 9.27
N VAL A 39 -16.39 5.64 8.82
CA VAL A 39 -15.76 6.81 9.43
C VAL A 39 -15.65 7.91 8.38
N LEU A 40 -16.26 9.07 8.66
CA LEU A 40 -16.19 10.23 7.78
C LEU A 40 -15.17 11.24 8.33
N SER A 41 -14.27 11.69 7.47
CA SER A 41 -13.27 12.69 7.81
C SER A 41 -13.58 14.01 7.13
N TYR A 42 -13.78 15.06 7.94
CA TYR A 42 -13.93 16.44 7.52
C TYR A 42 -12.74 17.27 8.03
N HIS A 43 -12.45 18.38 7.39
CA HIS A 43 -11.47 19.36 7.85
C HIS A 43 -12.15 20.68 8.14
N ASP A 44 -12.44 21.47 7.13
CA ASP A 44 -13.00 22.80 7.27
C ASP A 44 -14.50 22.86 6.86
N VAL A 45 -15.28 23.67 7.56
CA VAL A 45 -16.69 23.92 7.22
C VAL A 45 -16.93 25.43 7.19
N ARG A 46 -17.19 25.98 5.99
CA ARG A 46 -17.30 27.44 5.77
C ARG A 46 -18.51 27.81 4.92
N ASP A 47 -19.08 28.98 5.17
CA ASP A 47 -20.25 29.46 4.42
C ASP A 47 -19.90 29.89 2.99
N ASP A 48 -18.67 30.36 2.74
CA ASP A 48 -18.24 30.92 1.46
C ASP A 48 -17.90 29.90 0.39
N VAL A 49 -17.71 28.63 0.77
CA VAL A 49 -17.28 27.55 -0.15
C VAL A 49 -18.25 27.35 -1.31
N ALA A 50 -19.57 27.48 -1.05
CA ALA A 50 -20.59 27.32 -2.09
C ALA A 50 -20.48 28.40 -3.20
N ALA A 51 -20.05 29.63 -2.84
CA ALA A 51 -19.97 30.75 -3.77
C ALA A 51 -18.59 30.94 -4.38
N LYS A 52 -17.52 30.65 -3.63
CA LYS A 52 -16.13 30.94 -4.01
C LYS A 52 -15.33 29.69 -4.40
N GLY A 53 -15.85 28.51 -4.08
CA GLY A 53 -15.08 27.26 -4.12
C GLY A 53 -14.07 27.16 -2.97
N ASP A 54 -13.25 26.14 -3.02
CA ASP A 54 -12.16 25.90 -2.08
C ASP A 54 -10.86 25.64 -2.83
N PRO A 55 -9.78 26.40 -2.57
CA PRO A 55 -8.53 26.26 -3.31
C PRO A 55 -7.81 24.91 -3.08
N ASP A 56 -8.00 24.29 -1.92
CA ASP A 56 -7.35 23.03 -1.54
C ASP A 56 -8.29 21.82 -1.50
N ALA A 57 -9.57 22.03 -1.77
CA ALA A 57 -10.63 21.03 -1.83
C ALA A 57 -11.00 20.34 -0.49
N TYR A 58 -10.52 20.81 0.65
CA TYR A 58 -10.81 20.18 1.95
C TYR A 58 -11.98 20.81 2.72
N ALA A 59 -12.49 21.97 2.28
CA ALA A 59 -13.63 22.60 2.91
C ALA A 59 -14.97 22.14 2.32
N VAL A 60 -15.97 22.05 3.20
CA VAL A 60 -17.36 21.79 2.87
C VAL A 60 -18.20 23.00 3.28
N SER A 61 -19.20 23.38 2.48
CA SER A 61 -20.12 24.43 2.87
C SER A 61 -20.98 24.03 4.06
N THR A 62 -21.30 24.98 4.94
CA THR A 62 -22.18 24.72 6.10
C THR A 62 -23.52 24.12 5.66
N GLN A 63 -24.05 24.55 4.51
CA GLN A 63 -25.27 24.01 3.92
C GLN A 63 -25.14 22.54 3.54
N ASN A 64 -24.06 22.17 2.83
CA ASN A 64 -23.83 20.77 2.45
C ASN A 64 -23.55 19.92 3.67
N PHE A 65 -22.78 20.41 4.64
CA PHE A 65 -22.55 19.67 5.88
C PHE A 65 -23.85 19.36 6.64
N ALA A 66 -24.75 20.36 6.80
CA ALA A 66 -26.07 20.13 7.39
C ALA A 66 -26.88 19.10 6.59
N ALA A 67 -26.87 19.20 5.26
CA ALA A 67 -27.55 18.22 4.41
C ALA A 67 -26.95 16.80 4.50
N HIS A 68 -25.64 16.68 4.77
CA HIS A 68 -25.01 15.39 5.03
C HIS A 68 -25.55 14.76 6.33
N LEU A 69 -25.70 15.55 7.40
CA LEU A 69 -26.27 15.08 8.66
C LEU A 69 -27.72 14.62 8.50
N ASP A 70 -28.54 15.40 7.78
CA ASP A 70 -29.93 15.04 7.44
C ASP A 70 -29.97 13.72 6.66
N TRP A 71 -29.11 13.58 5.67
CA TRP A 71 -29.04 12.39 4.83
C TRP A 71 -28.64 11.14 5.63
N LEU A 72 -27.65 11.26 6.48
CA LEU A 72 -27.24 10.16 7.37
C LEU A 72 -28.40 9.71 8.25
N SER A 73 -29.11 10.65 8.87
CA SER A 73 -30.30 10.37 9.69
C SER A 73 -31.40 9.66 8.87
N ALA A 74 -31.74 10.23 7.70
CA ALA A 74 -32.80 9.69 6.83
C ALA A 74 -32.50 8.29 6.28
N HIS A 75 -31.20 7.90 6.23
CA HIS A 75 -30.77 6.60 5.73
C HIS A 75 -30.40 5.60 6.84
N GLY A 76 -30.76 5.91 8.09
CA GLY A 76 -30.58 5.00 9.22
C GLY A 76 -29.12 4.80 9.65
N TYR A 77 -28.26 5.77 9.38
CA TYR A 77 -26.93 5.82 9.98
C TYR A 77 -27.02 6.33 11.41
N HIS A 78 -26.27 5.71 12.31
CA HIS A 78 -26.27 6.04 13.73
C HIS A 78 -24.88 6.56 14.12
N PRO A 79 -24.72 7.88 14.35
CA PRO A 79 -23.47 8.43 14.84
C PRO A 79 -23.10 7.84 16.20
N ILE A 80 -21.84 7.41 16.31
CA ILE A 80 -21.27 6.82 17.53
C ILE A 80 -20.07 7.62 18.02
N SER A 81 -19.77 7.51 19.31
CA SER A 81 -18.57 8.07 19.89
C SER A 81 -17.37 7.12 19.78
N LEU A 82 -16.15 7.65 19.94
CA LEU A 82 -14.94 6.83 20.03
C LEU A 82 -15.04 5.83 21.20
N SER A 83 -15.55 6.28 22.35
CA SER A 83 -15.73 5.42 23.53
C SER A 83 -16.66 4.24 23.27
N GLN A 84 -17.72 4.43 22.47
CA GLN A 84 -18.60 3.33 22.05
C GLN A 84 -17.86 2.34 21.15
N LEU A 85 -17.06 2.83 20.21
CA LEU A 85 -16.23 2.00 19.35
C LEU A 85 -15.23 1.15 20.16
N VAL A 86 -14.51 1.77 21.10
CA VAL A 86 -13.54 1.08 21.98
C VAL A 86 -14.22 0.01 22.83
N LYS A 87 -15.40 0.28 23.40
CA LYS A 87 -16.17 -0.73 24.15
C LYS A 87 -16.60 -1.89 23.23
N ALA A 88 -17.05 -1.59 22.03
CA ALA A 88 -17.47 -2.62 21.08
C ALA A 88 -16.31 -3.52 20.66
N SER A 89 -15.12 -2.97 20.40
CA SER A 89 -13.94 -3.76 20.05
C SER A 89 -13.51 -4.73 21.17
N ARG A 90 -13.81 -4.41 22.41
CA ARG A 90 -13.57 -5.27 23.59
C ARG A 90 -14.70 -6.26 23.87
N GLY A 91 -15.80 -6.17 23.11
CA GLY A 91 -17.00 -6.98 23.36
C GLY A 91 -17.84 -6.53 24.55
N GLU A 92 -17.60 -5.31 25.06
CA GLU A 92 -18.31 -4.72 26.19
C GLU A 92 -19.63 -4.04 25.79
N ALA A 93 -19.81 -3.77 24.49
CA ALA A 93 -21.00 -3.15 23.92
C ALA A 93 -21.27 -3.66 22.49
N VAL A 94 -22.51 -3.49 22.03
CA VAL A 94 -22.90 -3.75 20.64
C VAL A 94 -23.13 -2.39 19.96
N LEU A 95 -22.55 -2.19 18.79
CA LEU A 95 -22.81 -0.98 18.00
C LEU A 95 -24.22 -1.04 17.39
N PRO A 96 -24.84 0.14 17.20
CA PRO A 96 -26.09 0.21 16.45
C PRO A 96 -25.90 -0.26 15.00
N SER A 97 -26.98 -0.51 14.30
CA SER A 97 -26.94 -0.76 12.86
C SER A 97 -26.38 0.46 12.13
N ARG A 98 -25.64 0.25 11.05
CA ARG A 98 -25.02 1.32 10.25
C ARG A 98 -24.29 2.37 11.11
N PRO A 99 -23.31 1.97 11.95
CA PRO A 99 -22.61 2.89 12.81
C PRO A 99 -21.74 3.83 11.97
N VAL A 100 -21.74 5.14 12.29
CA VAL A 100 -20.89 6.13 11.66
C VAL A 100 -20.13 6.93 12.72
N LEU A 101 -18.82 7.07 12.57
CA LEU A 101 -18.00 7.98 13.38
C LEU A 101 -17.69 9.22 12.56
N LEU A 102 -18.07 10.39 13.06
CA LEU A 102 -17.73 11.67 12.46
C LEU A 102 -16.40 12.16 13.03
N THR A 103 -15.44 12.48 12.16
CA THR A 103 -14.12 12.97 12.58
C THR A 103 -13.80 14.31 11.92
N PHE A 104 -13.13 15.19 12.66
CA PHE A 104 -12.70 16.52 12.23
C PHE A 104 -11.23 16.70 12.54
N ASP A 105 -10.42 16.97 11.52
CA ASP A 105 -8.96 17.02 11.63
C ASP A 105 -8.46 18.46 11.84
N ASP A 106 -7.18 18.61 12.18
CA ASP A 106 -6.36 19.83 12.27
C ASP A 106 -6.72 20.78 13.41
N GLY A 107 -7.92 20.70 13.99
CA GLY A 107 -8.35 21.60 15.04
C GLY A 107 -8.71 23.00 14.53
N LEU A 108 -9.30 23.12 13.34
CA LEU A 108 -9.75 24.38 12.76
C LEU A 108 -10.89 25.01 13.56
N ARG A 109 -10.90 26.35 13.66
CA ARG A 109 -11.92 27.09 14.42
C ARG A 109 -13.35 26.89 13.90
N SER A 110 -13.51 26.57 12.63
CA SER A 110 -14.81 26.29 12.04
C SER A 110 -15.53 25.11 12.70
N VAL A 111 -14.79 24.18 13.30
CA VAL A 111 -15.37 23.08 14.08
C VAL A 111 -16.18 23.61 15.25
N TYR A 112 -15.70 24.63 15.96
CA TYR A 112 -16.47 25.26 17.04
C TYR A 112 -17.60 26.15 16.49
N SER A 113 -17.32 26.98 15.48
CA SER A 113 -18.26 28.02 15.07
C SER A 113 -19.35 27.55 14.11
N LYS A 114 -19.14 26.45 13.36
CA LYS A 114 -20.06 25.91 12.35
C LYS A 114 -20.50 24.49 12.62
N VAL A 115 -19.57 23.60 12.93
CA VAL A 115 -19.84 22.17 13.11
C VAL A 115 -20.53 21.89 14.46
N TYR A 116 -19.97 22.36 15.55
CA TYR A 116 -20.46 22.07 16.90
C TYR A 116 -21.92 22.47 17.14
N PRO A 117 -22.41 23.65 16.71
CA PRO A 117 -23.82 23.99 16.83
C PRO A 117 -24.76 23.01 16.11
N LEU A 118 -24.36 22.50 14.94
CA LEU A 118 -25.12 21.51 14.19
C LEU A 118 -25.09 20.16 14.90
N LEU A 119 -23.92 19.67 15.33
CA LEU A 119 -23.82 18.44 16.11
C LEU A 119 -24.68 18.47 17.38
N ARG A 120 -24.75 19.59 18.07
CA ARG A 120 -25.67 19.78 19.21
C ARG A 120 -27.13 19.67 18.81
N ALA A 121 -27.51 20.31 17.69
CA ALA A 121 -28.89 20.29 17.20
C ALA A 121 -29.35 18.86 16.86
N TYR A 122 -28.45 18.04 16.30
CA TYR A 122 -28.72 16.64 15.95
C TYR A 122 -28.46 15.67 17.11
N ASN A 123 -27.85 16.12 18.20
CA ASN A 123 -27.33 15.27 19.28
C ASN A 123 -26.37 14.19 18.76
N TYR A 124 -25.46 14.55 17.86
CA TYR A 124 -24.50 13.65 17.22
C TYR A 124 -23.12 13.75 17.86
N PRO A 125 -22.56 12.64 18.35
CA PRO A 125 -21.18 12.60 18.82
C PRO A 125 -20.20 12.70 17.66
N ALA A 126 -18.99 13.23 17.96
CA ALA A 126 -17.89 13.30 17.00
C ALA A 126 -16.53 13.25 17.71
N LEU A 127 -15.49 12.97 16.90
CA LEU A 127 -14.09 12.98 17.30
C LEU A 127 -13.39 14.19 16.65
N VAL A 128 -12.73 15.03 17.46
CA VAL A 128 -11.94 16.16 16.97
C VAL A 128 -10.46 15.87 17.22
N ALA A 129 -9.68 15.80 16.14
CA ALA A 129 -8.25 15.59 16.19
C ALA A 129 -7.51 16.91 16.08
N VAL A 130 -6.66 17.23 17.06
CA VAL A 130 -6.00 18.52 17.16
C VAL A 130 -4.49 18.42 17.02
N ILE A 131 -3.92 19.34 16.24
CA ILE A 131 -2.47 19.61 16.19
C ILE A 131 -2.18 20.55 17.36
N THR A 132 -1.54 20.05 18.42
CA THR A 132 -1.43 20.82 19.67
C THR A 132 -0.54 22.06 19.54
N ASP A 133 0.47 22.05 18.67
CA ASP A 133 1.29 23.21 18.33
C ASP A 133 0.48 24.36 17.67
N TYR A 134 -0.61 24.00 16.96
CA TYR A 134 -1.51 25.00 16.36
C TYR A 134 -2.49 25.57 17.38
N VAL A 135 -2.96 24.74 18.31
CA VAL A 135 -3.80 25.18 19.42
C VAL A 135 -3.02 26.09 20.39
N ASP A 136 -1.73 25.85 20.61
CA ASP A 136 -0.83 26.65 21.44
C ASP A 136 -0.11 27.78 20.68
N MET A 137 -0.47 28.02 19.40
CA MET A 137 0.21 28.98 18.55
C MET A 137 0.24 30.38 19.15
N ALA A 138 1.41 31.04 19.11
CA ALA A 138 1.55 32.43 19.51
C ALA A 138 0.71 33.36 18.58
N PRO A 139 0.18 34.47 19.12
CA PRO A 139 -0.71 35.36 18.35
C PRO A 139 -0.09 35.96 17.09
N ASP A 140 1.20 36.13 17.07
CA ASP A 140 1.99 36.72 15.97
C ASP A 140 2.56 35.68 15.00
N ARG A 141 2.41 34.40 15.30
CA ARG A 141 2.87 33.32 14.44
C ARG A 141 1.86 33.01 13.35
N THR A 142 2.35 32.73 12.16
CA THR A 142 1.58 32.13 11.05
C THR A 142 2.26 30.87 10.54
N ILE A 143 1.47 29.99 9.95
CA ILE A 143 1.94 28.79 9.26
C ILE A 143 1.44 28.81 7.82
N ASP A 144 2.20 28.19 6.93
CA ASP A 144 1.74 27.91 5.58
C ASP A 144 0.81 26.67 5.63
N TYR A 145 -0.48 26.90 5.41
CA TYR A 145 -1.51 25.86 5.42
C TYR A 145 -2.06 25.62 4.00
N GLY A 146 -1.18 25.63 3.02
CA GLY A 146 -1.48 25.28 1.63
C GLY A 146 -1.84 26.48 0.76
N TYR A 147 -3.03 27.08 0.90
CA TYR A 147 -3.46 28.16 0.00
C TYR A 147 -3.32 29.57 0.57
N ARG A 148 -3.09 29.73 1.85
CA ARG A 148 -2.79 30.99 2.52
C ARG A 148 -2.05 30.75 3.85
N PRO A 149 -1.43 31.79 4.41
CA PRO A 149 -1.00 31.75 5.80
C PRO A 149 -2.21 31.64 6.75
N PHE A 150 -2.10 30.77 7.75
CA PHE A 150 -3.05 30.62 8.86
C PHE A 150 -2.41 31.15 10.13
N GLY A 151 -3.16 31.91 10.91
CA GLY A 151 -2.75 32.43 12.21
C GLY A 151 -3.52 31.78 13.36
N ARG A 152 -3.24 32.25 14.58
CA ARG A 152 -3.91 31.75 15.79
C ARG A 152 -5.43 31.73 15.69
N ASP A 153 -6.00 32.70 15.01
CA ASP A 153 -7.45 32.86 14.89
C ASP A 153 -8.13 31.87 13.95
N ASP A 154 -7.37 31.12 13.20
CA ASP A 154 -7.87 30.05 12.32
C ASP A 154 -8.08 28.72 13.06
N PHE A 155 -7.49 28.57 14.26
CA PHE A 155 -7.53 27.33 15.03
C PHE A 155 -8.35 27.45 16.33
N LEU A 156 -8.77 26.29 16.85
CA LEU A 156 -9.47 26.17 18.12
C LEU A 156 -8.62 26.68 19.28
N THR A 157 -9.28 27.16 20.35
CA THR A 157 -8.65 27.44 21.64
C THR A 157 -8.88 26.31 22.61
N TRP A 158 -8.05 26.18 23.65
CA TRP A 158 -8.27 25.23 24.73
C TRP A 158 -9.61 25.41 25.44
N ASP A 159 -10.11 26.66 25.57
CA ASP A 159 -11.41 26.94 26.17
C ASP A 159 -12.57 26.42 25.30
N GLN A 160 -12.48 26.61 23.98
CA GLN A 160 -13.47 26.06 23.04
C GLN A 160 -13.46 24.53 23.04
N LEU A 161 -12.28 23.92 23.07
CA LEU A 161 -12.13 22.46 23.18
C LEU A 161 -12.72 21.93 24.49
N ARG A 162 -12.53 22.65 25.60
CA ARG A 162 -13.08 22.30 26.89
C ARG A 162 -14.62 22.36 26.88
N GLU A 163 -15.21 23.44 26.36
CA GLU A 163 -16.66 23.57 26.20
C GLU A 163 -17.24 22.42 25.37
N MET A 164 -16.62 22.12 24.21
CA MET A 164 -17.07 21.04 23.34
C MET A 164 -17.00 19.68 24.04
N LYS A 165 -15.88 19.38 24.71
CA LYS A 165 -15.72 18.15 25.49
C LYS A 165 -16.71 18.03 26.64
N ASP A 166 -16.91 19.12 27.39
CA ASP A 166 -17.80 19.13 28.57
C ASP A 166 -19.29 18.98 28.19
N SER A 167 -19.64 19.21 26.92
CA SER A 167 -20.97 18.88 26.39
C SER A 167 -21.27 17.38 26.36
N GLY A 168 -20.24 16.54 26.42
CA GLY A 168 -20.35 15.08 26.27
C GLY A 168 -20.53 14.58 24.84
N LEU A 169 -20.61 15.48 23.85
CA LEU A 169 -20.72 15.10 22.42
C LEU A 169 -19.37 14.95 21.74
N ILE A 170 -18.36 15.72 22.15
CA ILE A 170 -17.07 15.77 21.48
C ILE A 170 -16.00 15.04 22.29
N GLU A 171 -15.38 14.05 21.66
CA GLU A 171 -14.17 13.40 22.15
C GLU A 171 -12.94 13.92 21.39
N LEU A 172 -11.76 13.85 22.03
CA LEU A 172 -10.54 14.41 21.49
C LEU A 172 -9.57 13.31 21.08
N ALA A 173 -8.91 13.52 19.94
CA ALA A 173 -7.77 12.73 19.47
C ALA A 173 -6.54 13.63 19.28
N SER A 174 -5.36 13.04 19.38
CA SER A 174 -4.14 13.69 18.93
C SER A 174 -4.08 13.68 17.39
N HIS A 175 -3.63 14.80 16.81
CA HIS A 175 -3.18 14.87 15.41
C HIS A 175 -1.68 15.21 15.36
N THR A 176 -0.92 14.69 16.34
CA THR A 176 0.46 15.02 16.71
C THR A 176 0.60 16.39 17.38
N ASP A 177 1.78 16.69 17.91
CA ASP A 177 2.11 18.05 18.34
C ASP A 177 2.51 18.89 17.13
N ASN A 178 3.55 18.47 16.40
CA ASN A 178 4.10 19.22 15.27
C ASN A 178 4.69 18.29 14.20
N GLN A 179 3.99 17.22 13.80
CA GLN A 179 4.42 16.35 12.69
C GLN A 179 3.54 16.51 11.45
N HIS A 180 2.66 17.52 11.41
CA HIS A 180 1.82 17.81 10.26
C HIS A 180 2.56 18.64 9.21
N HIS A 181 3.71 18.13 8.76
CA HIS A 181 4.54 18.72 7.70
C HIS A 181 5.38 17.64 7.00
N GLY A 182 5.97 18.01 5.87
CA GLY A 182 6.95 17.18 5.20
C GLY A 182 8.37 17.46 5.70
N VAL A 183 9.22 16.44 5.69
CA VAL A 183 10.67 16.57 5.90
C VAL A 183 11.41 16.13 4.65
N GLN A 184 12.60 16.65 4.43
CA GLN A 184 13.43 16.22 3.31
C GLN A 184 13.78 14.74 3.47
N SER A 185 13.45 13.93 2.47
CA SER A 185 13.52 12.48 2.51
C SER A 185 14.64 11.88 1.66
N ASN A 186 15.38 12.69 0.93
CA ASN A 186 16.50 12.24 0.10
C ASN A 186 17.41 13.41 -0.30
N PRO A 187 18.61 13.13 -0.88
CA PRO A 187 19.55 14.15 -1.33
C PRO A 187 18.98 15.13 -2.35
N GLN A 188 17.96 14.73 -3.12
CA GLN A 188 17.36 15.54 -4.17
C GLN A 188 16.27 16.51 -3.69
N GLY A 189 16.01 16.56 -2.38
CA GLY A 189 15.08 17.53 -1.79
C GLY A 189 13.60 17.14 -1.85
N ASN A 190 13.27 15.87 -2.10
CA ASN A 190 11.88 15.42 -1.97
C ASN A 190 11.39 15.58 -0.53
N SER A 191 10.18 16.08 -0.37
CA SER A 191 9.50 16.20 0.92
C SER A 191 8.46 15.09 1.07
N THR A 192 8.54 14.33 2.16
CA THR A 192 7.58 13.28 2.51
C THR A 192 7.12 13.43 3.95
N PRO A 193 5.96 12.86 4.35
CA PRO A 193 5.38 13.06 5.68
C PRO A 193 6.35 12.75 6.82
N ALA A 194 6.48 13.67 7.77
CA ALA A 194 7.48 13.60 8.84
C ALA A 194 7.34 12.35 9.72
N VAL A 195 6.10 11.89 9.96
CA VAL A 195 5.83 10.71 10.80
C VAL A 195 6.50 9.44 10.29
N ILE A 196 6.59 9.25 8.97
CA ILE A 196 7.09 8.01 8.36
C ILE A 196 8.48 8.13 7.74
N THR A 197 9.13 9.28 7.90
CA THR A 197 10.36 9.61 7.19
C THR A 197 11.52 9.83 8.14
N ARG A 198 12.61 9.11 7.92
CA ARG A 198 13.91 9.47 8.48
C ARG A 198 14.45 10.66 7.67
N ALA A 199 14.53 11.83 8.30
CA ALA A 199 14.91 13.06 7.63
C ALA A 199 16.34 12.95 7.06
N PHE A 200 16.53 13.49 5.86
CA PHE A 200 17.86 13.69 5.28
C PHE A 200 18.35 15.10 5.59
N ASP A 201 19.53 15.20 6.17
CA ASP A 201 20.20 16.48 6.46
C ASP A 201 21.15 16.84 5.30
N PRO A 202 20.82 17.85 4.48
CA PRO A 202 21.69 18.25 3.37
C PRO A 202 23.02 18.86 3.82
N ALA A 203 23.11 19.38 5.05
CA ALA A 203 24.34 19.97 5.56
C ALA A 203 25.39 18.89 5.91
N THR A 204 24.96 17.73 6.38
CA THR A 204 25.83 16.61 6.72
C THR A 204 25.85 15.49 5.67
N GLY A 205 24.90 15.50 4.72
CA GLY A 205 24.71 14.44 3.74
C GLY A 205 24.27 13.11 4.36
N ARG A 206 23.58 13.14 5.51
CA ARG A 206 23.22 11.94 6.27
C ARG A 206 21.73 11.88 6.57
N TYR A 207 21.25 10.66 6.67
CA TYR A 207 19.90 10.37 7.16
C TYR A 207 19.87 10.38 8.69
N GLU A 208 18.74 10.80 9.26
CA GLU A 208 18.41 10.66 10.67
C GLU A 208 18.64 9.21 11.12
N THR A 209 19.27 9.01 12.27
CA THR A 209 19.47 7.66 12.82
C THR A 209 18.12 7.08 13.29
N ALA A 210 17.99 5.76 13.35
CA ALA A 210 16.79 5.11 13.87
C ALA A 210 16.43 5.60 15.29
N ALA A 211 17.44 5.74 16.15
CA ALA A 211 17.23 6.22 17.53
C ALA A 211 16.82 7.70 17.60
N ALA A 212 17.31 8.56 16.69
CA ALA A 212 16.89 9.96 16.63
C ALA A 212 15.45 10.08 16.12
N TYR A 213 15.10 9.31 15.08
CA TYR A 213 13.75 9.22 14.53
C TYR A 213 12.73 8.76 15.59
N GLU A 214 13.02 7.67 16.31
CA GLU A 214 12.17 7.19 17.40
C GLU A 214 11.99 8.24 18.50
N ARG A 215 13.07 8.88 18.95
CA ARG A 215 12.99 9.95 19.97
C ARG A 215 12.10 11.10 19.48
N ARG A 216 12.31 11.58 18.25
CA ARG A 216 11.51 12.68 17.70
C ARG A 216 10.01 12.36 17.69
N LEU A 217 9.64 11.16 17.27
CA LEU A 217 8.24 10.72 17.30
C LEU A 217 7.70 10.61 18.74
N ARG A 218 8.46 9.99 19.64
CA ARG A 218 8.07 9.79 21.04
C ARG A 218 7.91 11.11 21.77
N ASP A 219 8.82 12.04 21.59
CA ASP A 219 8.79 13.36 22.24
C ASP A 219 7.58 14.16 21.73
N ASP A 220 7.32 14.16 20.42
CA ASP A 220 6.17 14.84 19.80
C ASP A 220 4.84 14.27 20.30
N LEU A 221 4.64 12.97 20.20
CA LEU A 221 3.39 12.32 20.60
C LEU A 221 3.15 12.43 22.11
N SER A 222 4.21 12.32 22.92
CA SER A 222 4.13 12.52 24.36
C SER A 222 3.72 13.94 24.72
N ARG A 223 4.29 14.94 24.03
CA ARG A 223 3.93 16.34 24.19
C ARG A 223 2.48 16.59 23.82
N SER A 224 2.02 16.11 22.68
CA SER A 224 0.62 16.24 22.27
C SER A 224 -0.34 15.64 23.30
N ALA A 225 -0.13 14.38 23.71
CA ALA A 225 -0.96 13.72 24.70
C ALA A 225 -0.98 14.47 26.04
N SER A 226 0.18 14.97 26.49
CA SER A 226 0.32 15.71 27.76
C SER A 226 -0.35 17.09 27.72
N LEU A 227 -0.30 17.79 26.59
CA LEU A 227 -0.98 19.09 26.42
C LEU A 227 -2.51 18.92 26.43
N ILE A 228 -3.04 17.90 25.75
CA ILE A 228 -4.47 17.56 25.80
C ILE A 228 -4.89 17.24 27.22
N GLU A 229 -4.18 16.35 27.91
CA GLU A 229 -4.49 15.95 29.29
C GLU A 229 -4.40 17.13 30.25
N LYS A 230 -3.35 17.94 30.16
CA LYS A 230 -3.16 19.12 31.03
C LYS A 230 -4.28 20.14 30.88
N ASN A 231 -4.71 20.43 29.66
CA ASN A 231 -5.68 21.51 29.41
C ASN A 231 -7.13 21.05 29.52
N LEU A 232 -7.41 19.77 29.24
CA LEU A 232 -8.78 19.26 29.15
C LEU A 232 -9.12 18.22 30.21
N GLY A 233 -8.14 17.76 31.00
CA GLY A 233 -8.35 16.78 32.09
C GLY A 233 -8.64 15.36 31.58
N VAL A 234 -8.43 15.09 30.29
CA VAL A 234 -8.64 13.78 29.67
C VAL A 234 -7.45 13.45 28.78
N ARG A 235 -6.98 12.20 28.85
CA ARG A 235 -5.93 11.70 27.95
C ARG A 235 -6.56 11.23 26.66
N PRO A 236 -6.02 11.59 25.47
CA PRO A 236 -6.56 11.09 24.21
C PRO A 236 -6.37 9.56 24.11
N GLN A 237 -7.40 8.86 23.65
CA GLN A 237 -7.37 7.42 23.40
C GLN A 237 -7.12 7.09 21.91
N ALA A 238 -7.04 8.11 21.08
CA ALA A 238 -6.86 7.94 19.64
C ALA A 238 -5.85 8.92 19.09
N ILE A 239 -5.20 8.50 18.01
CA ILE A 239 -4.40 9.34 17.13
C ILE A 239 -4.96 9.30 15.72
N VAL A 240 -5.05 10.44 15.09
CA VAL A 240 -5.30 10.59 13.66
C VAL A 240 -3.95 10.92 13.01
N TRP A 241 -3.50 10.08 12.10
CA TRP A 241 -2.19 10.29 11.49
C TRP A 241 -2.22 11.37 10.41
N PRO A 242 -1.37 12.40 10.48
CA PRO A 242 -1.22 13.39 9.40
C PRO A 242 -0.96 12.71 8.05
N TYR A 243 -1.68 13.15 7.01
CA TYR A 243 -1.57 12.59 5.65
C TYR A 243 -1.86 11.07 5.56
N ALA A 244 -2.53 10.48 6.54
CA ALA A 244 -2.69 9.04 6.69
C ALA A 244 -1.36 8.26 6.77
N ALA A 245 -0.28 8.93 7.13
CA ALA A 245 1.07 8.38 7.11
C ALA A 245 1.48 7.86 8.50
N TYR A 246 1.64 6.55 8.62
CA TYR A 246 2.08 5.88 9.85
C TYR A 246 2.89 4.63 9.53
N ASN A 247 3.55 4.07 10.54
CA ASN A 247 4.23 2.78 10.49
C ASN A 247 4.06 2.02 11.82
N GLU A 248 4.61 0.82 11.91
CA GLU A 248 4.52 -0.01 13.12
C GLU A 248 5.09 0.71 14.35
N LEU A 249 6.24 1.37 14.20
CA LEU A 249 6.87 2.10 15.31
C LEU A 249 6.00 3.26 15.80
N SER A 250 5.44 4.06 14.89
CA SER A 250 4.60 5.19 15.27
C SER A 250 3.32 4.74 15.99
N ASN A 251 2.67 3.66 15.52
CA ASN A 251 1.53 3.05 16.19
C ASN A 251 1.93 2.49 17.56
N ALA A 252 3.05 1.79 17.68
CA ALA A 252 3.52 1.25 18.96
C ALA A 252 3.83 2.35 19.97
N ILE A 253 4.41 3.47 19.54
CA ILE A 253 4.63 4.63 20.42
C ILE A 253 3.29 5.24 20.87
N ALA A 254 2.34 5.42 19.95
CA ALA A 254 1.01 5.95 20.27
C ALA A 254 0.29 5.05 21.30
N GLU A 255 0.31 3.74 21.09
CA GLU A 255 -0.29 2.77 22.02
C GLU A 255 0.35 2.83 23.41
N GLN A 256 1.70 2.86 23.50
CA GLN A 256 2.43 3.03 24.77
C GLN A 256 2.07 4.33 25.49
N LEU A 257 1.70 5.37 24.76
CA LEU A 257 1.25 6.65 25.30
C LEU A 257 -0.24 6.70 25.63
N GLY A 258 -0.97 5.59 25.47
CA GLY A 258 -2.40 5.47 25.82
C GLY A 258 -3.35 5.77 24.64
N MET A 259 -2.86 5.78 23.42
CA MET A 259 -3.63 6.01 22.19
C MET A 259 -3.66 4.74 21.31
N PRO A 260 -4.39 3.68 21.70
CA PRO A 260 -4.44 2.42 20.98
C PRO A 260 -5.31 2.45 19.71
N VAL A 261 -6.05 3.53 19.48
CA VAL A 261 -6.86 3.69 18.27
C VAL A 261 -6.16 4.62 17.31
N SER A 262 -5.97 4.18 16.07
CA SER A 262 -5.42 5.05 15.05
C SER A 262 -6.22 5.04 13.74
N PHE A 263 -6.18 6.14 13.01
CA PHE A 263 -6.95 6.37 11.80
C PHE A 263 -6.05 6.73 10.63
N ASP A 264 -6.47 6.28 9.43
CA ASP A 264 -5.90 6.67 8.15
C ASP A 264 -6.94 7.30 7.20
N LEU A 265 -6.66 7.39 5.90
CA LEU A 265 -7.55 7.99 4.89
C LEU A 265 -7.83 7.05 3.70
N GLU A 266 -7.61 5.75 3.83
CA GLU A 266 -7.85 4.81 2.73
C GLU A 266 -9.30 4.32 2.63
N GLY A 267 -10.19 5.23 2.81
CA GLY A 267 -11.61 5.31 2.70
C GLY A 267 -12.46 4.10 2.45
N ARG A 268 -12.94 3.37 3.50
CA ARG A 268 -14.20 2.61 3.43
C ARG A 268 -14.65 2.14 4.81
N SER A 269 -15.90 1.63 4.86
CA SER A 269 -16.41 0.90 6.00
C SER A 269 -15.49 -0.29 6.32
N THR A 270 -15.08 -0.40 7.57
CA THR A 270 -14.26 -1.51 8.06
C THR A 270 -15.04 -2.32 9.09
N PRO A 271 -14.89 -3.66 9.12
CA PRO A 271 -15.44 -4.43 10.22
C PRO A 271 -14.79 -4.00 11.54
N VAL A 272 -15.59 -3.89 12.61
CA VAL A 272 -15.06 -3.61 13.93
C VAL A 272 -14.39 -4.88 14.46
N THR A 273 -13.07 -4.85 14.57
CA THR A 273 -12.24 -5.92 15.13
C THR A 273 -11.67 -5.49 16.48
N ARG A 274 -10.89 -6.36 17.13
CA ARG A 274 -10.13 -5.99 18.33
C ARG A 274 -8.95 -5.09 18.03
N ASP A 275 -8.44 -5.17 16.83
CA ASP A 275 -7.38 -4.27 16.32
C ASP A 275 -8.03 -3.00 15.78
N LEU A 276 -7.69 -1.87 16.39
CA LEU A 276 -8.17 -0.54 16.03
C LEU A 276 -7.06 0.33 15.43
N HIS A 277 -5.99 -0.29 14.91
CA HIS A 277 -4.93 0.43 14.23
C HIS A 277 -5.28 0.69 12.75
N GLY A 278 -5.06 1.92 12.29
CA GLY A 278 -5.22 2.30 10.89
C GLY A 278 -6.66 2.12 10.39
N LEU A 279 -7.64 2.52 11.19
CA LEU A 279 -9.04 2.48 10.78
C LEU A 279 -9.26 3.39 9.57
N ALA A 280 -9.84 2.82 8.51
CA ALA A 280 -10.06 3.52 7.25
C ALA A 280 -11.12 4.62 7.42
N ARG A 281 -10.85 5.82 6.87
CA ARG A 281 -11.79 6.94 6.85
C ARG A 281 -12.06 7.40 5.42
N LEU A 282 -13.30 7.76 5.14
CA LEU A 282 -13.66 8.43 3.90
C LEU A 282 -13.42 9.95 4.07
N LEU A 283 -12.43 10.46 3.36
CA LEU A 283 -12.15 11.90 3.32
C LEU A 283 -13.17 12.61 2.43
N VAL A 284 -13.92 13.54 3.02
CA VAL A 284 -14.92 14.34 2.31
C VAL A 284 -14.25 15.57 1.70
N THR A 285 -14.12 15.60 0.38
CA THR A 285 -13.43 16.65 -0.37
C THR A 285 -14.29 17.23 -1.50
N GLY A 286 -13.95 18.43 -1.99
CA GLY A 286 -14.59 19.03 -3.16
C GLY A 286 -16.01 19.51 -2.89
N ASN A 287 -16.39 19.77 -1.64
CA ASN A 287 -17.71 20.27 -1.25
C ASN A 287 -18.89 19.47 -1.86
N PRO A 288 -18.94 18.13 -1.70
CA PRO A 288 -19.96 17.33 -2.32
C PRO A 288 -21.35 17.71 -1.76
N ASN A 289 -22.36 17.76 -2.62
CA ASN A 289 -23.73 17.74 -2.18
C ASN A 289 -24.12 16.32 -1.74
N VAL A 290 -25.35 16.13 -1.27
CA VAL A 290 -25.86 14.83 -0.81
C VAL A 290 -25.72 13.73 -1.86
N THR A 291 -25.96 14.03 -3.15
CA THR A 291 -25.81 13.07 -4.25
C THR A 291 -24.34 12.65 -4.40
N GLY A 292 -23.41 13.60 -4.32
CA GLY A 292 -21.99 13.35 -4.38
C GLY A 292 -21.52 12.50 -3.19
N LEU A 293 -21.93 12.84 -1.97
CA LEU A 293 -21.61 12.03 -0.78
C LEU A 293 -22.17 10.60 -0.91
N ALA A 294 -23.44 10.46 -1.30
CA ALA A 294 -24.06 9.16 -1.49
C ALA A 294 -23.38 8.33 -2.60
N PHE A 295 -22.90 8.98 -3.65
CA PHE A 295 -22.09 8.35 -4.68
C PHE A 295 -20.77 7.83 -4.12
N GLU A 296 -20.01 8.65 -3.38
CA GLU A 296 -18.75 8.23 -2.77
C GLU A 296 -18.96 7.08 -1.76
N LEU A 297 -20.02 7.10 -0.97
CA LEU A 297 -20.36 6.04 -0.04
C LEU A 297 -20.72 4.71 -0.71
N ARG A 298 -21.31 4.75 -1.90
CA ARG A 298 -21.70 3.57 -2.67
C ARG A 298 -20.65 3.13 -3.67
N ARG A 299 -19.73 4.02 -3.99
CA ARG A 299 -18.71 3.77 -4.98
C ARG A 299 -17.79 2.65 -4.50
N ASN A 300 -18.04 1.45 -5.01
CA ASN A 300 -17.08 0.36 -4.94
C ASN A 300 -15.90 0.70 -5.84
N ILE A 301 -14.91 1.43 -5.29
CA ILE A 301 -13.63 1.64 -5.97
C ILE A 301 -12.72 0.43 -5.71
N THR A 302 -13.10 -0.72 -6.15
CA THR A 302 -12.17 -1.57 -6.82
C THR A 302 -12.10 -1.01 -8.22
N LEU A 303 -11.01 -0.37 -8.59
CA LEU A 303 -10.66 -0.25 -10.00
C LEU A 303 -10.66 -1.68 -10.49
N ASP A 304 -11.72 -2.09 -11.20
CA ASP A 304 -11.93 -3.45 -11.66
C ASP A 304 -10.90 -3.87 -12.72
N GLY A 305 -9.72 -3.27 -12.71
CA GLY A 305 -8.64 -3.60 -13.61
C GLY A 305 -7.35 -2.88 -13.31
N THR A 306 -6.32 -3.64 -13.06
CA THR A 306 -4.95 -3.14 -13.00
C THR A 306 -4.44 -2.89 -14.42
N ARG A 307 -3.80 -1.76 -14.63
CA ARG A 307 -3.00 -1.43 -15.82
C ARG A 307 -1.63 -1.01 -15.32
N ALA A 308 -0.63 -1.88 -15.51
CA ALA A 308 0.71 -1.63 -14.99
C ALA A 308 1.73 -1.51 -16.12
N LEU A 309 2.63 -0.55 -15.98
CA LEU A 309 3.82 -0.42 -16.82
C LEU A 309 5.02 -0.82 -15.98
N GLN A 310 5.85 -1.74 -16.46
CA GLN A 310 7.08 -2.12 -15.78
C GLN A 310 8.25 -1.36 -16.38
N ILE A 311 8.98 -0.64 -15.51
CA ILE A 311 9.96 0.38 -15.87
C ILE A 311 11.32 0.04 -15.27
N ASP A 312 12.34 0.01 -16.14
CA ASP A 312 13.73 -0.14 -15.74
C ASP A 312 14.29 1.18 -15.19
N MET A 313 14.74 1.19 -13.94
CA MET A 313 15.43 2.34 -13.34
C MET A 313 16.77 2.58 -14.01
N ASP A 314 17.40 1.54 -14.54
CA ASP A 314 18.65 1.65 -15.29
C ASP A 314 18.51 2.57 -16.52
N ALA A 315 17.30 2.66 -17.11
CA ALA A 315 17.00 3.61 -18.18
C ALA A 315 16.75 5.05 -17.70
N VAL A 316 16.41 5.23 -16.41
CA VAL A 316 16.27 6.57 -15.80
C VAL A 316 17.64 7.11 -15.37
N TYR A 317 18.48 6.23 -14.83
CA TYR A 317 19.77 6.59 -14.28
C TYR A 317 20.72 7.09 -15.39
N ASP A 318 21.41 8.19 -15.09
CA ASP A 318 22.58 8.67 -15.83
C ASP A 318 23.58 9.28 -14.85
N ALA A 319 24.86 9.14 -15.14
CA ALA A 319 25.93 9.75 -14.33
C ALA A 319 25.92 11.28 -14.45
N ASP A 320 25.46 11.83 -15.58
CA ASP A 320 25.17 13.26 -15.73
C ASP A 320 23.82 13.60 -15.07
N PRO A 321 23.81 14.42 -13.98
CA PRO A 321 22.57 14.80 -13.31
C PRO A 321 21.56 15.51 -14.21
N ALA A 322 22.02 16.23 -15.23
CA ALA A 322 21.13 16.90 -16.17
C ALA A 322 20.45 15.91 -17.12
N GLN A 323 21.17 14.87 -17.56
CA GLN A 323 20.58 13.81 -18.36
C GLN A 323 19.61 12.97 -17.54
N LEU A 324 19.98 12.60 -16.32
CA LEU A 324 19.09 11.91 -15.37
C LEU A 324 17.78 12.70 -15.16
N ALA A 325 17.86 14.02 -14.99
CA ALA A 325 16.67 14.85 -14.83
C ALA A 325 15.78 14.83 -16.10
N ARG A 326 16.37 14.88 -17.28
CA ARG A 326 15.63 14.77 -18.56
C ARG A 326 14.97 13.40 -18.72
N ASN A 327 15.66 12.32 -18.37
CA ASN A 327 15.13 10.96 -18.43
C ASN A 327 13.92 10.83 -17.50
N LEU A 328 14.04 11.34 -16.26
CA LEU A 328 12.94 11.33 -15.29
C LEU A 328 11.74 12.14 -15.76
N ASP A 329 11.95 13.34 -16.30
CA ASP A 329 10.84 14.15 -16.84
C ASP A 329 10.18 13.45 -18.04
N THR A 330 10.94 12.78 -18.90
CA THR A 330 10.42 11.99 -20.03
C THR A 330 9.55 10.84 -19.51
N LEU A 331 10.02 10.11 -18.50
CA LEU A 331 9.25 9.03 -17.86
C LEU A 331 7.92 9.55 -17.29
N ILE A 332 7.97 10.60 -16.48
CA ILE A 332 6.77 11.14 -15.82
C ILE A 332 5.75 11.64 -16.86
N ASP A 333 6.23 12.33 -17.88
CA ASP A 333 5.40 12.87 -18.97
C ASP A 333 4.70 11.74 -19.73
N ARG A 334 5.44 10.65 -20.03
CA ARG A 334 4.90 9.46 -20.68
C ARG A 334 3.84 8.78 -19.81
N VAL A 335 4.15 8.49 -18.55
CA VAL A 335 3.20 7.83 -17.63
C VAL A 335 1.93 8.66 -17.45
N LYS A 336 2.07 10.00 -17.31
CA LYS A 336 0.93 10.93 -17.24
C LYS A 336 0.07 10.91 -18.51
N LYS A 337 0.68 10.85 -19.70
CA LYS A 337 -0.02 10.79 -20.99
C LYS A 337 -0.75 9.47 -21.20
N ILE A 338 -0.14 8.35 -20.80
CA ILE A 338 -0.74 7.03 -20.88
C ILE A 338 -1.88 6.89 -19.86
N GLY A 339 -1.65 7.28 -18.60
CA GLY A 339 -2.60 7.18 -17.51
C GLY A 339 -2.88 5.75 -17.06
N PRO A 340 -1.85 4.93 -16.76
CA PRO A 340 -2.03 3.61 -16.16
C PRO A 340 -2.51 3.73 -14.71
N THR A 341 -2.82 2.61 -14.06
CA THR A 341 -3.11 2.58 -12.62
C THR A 341 -1.85 2.43 -11.79
N HIS A 342 -0.87 1.66 -12.30
CA HIS A 342 0.34 1.27 -11.58
C HIS A 342 1.59 1.43 -12.44
N VAL A 343 2.70 1.68 -11.77
CA VAL A 343 4.04 1.50 -12.31
C VAL A 343 4.78 0.48 -11.43
N TYR A 344 5.31 -0.56 -12.04
CA TYR A 344 6.26 -1.48 -11.42
C TYR A 344 7.66 -0.95 -11.70
N LEU A 345 8.27 -0.36 -10.69
CA LEU A 345 9.53 0.38 -10.82
C LEU A 345 10.70 -0.45 -10.28
N GLN A 346 11.71 -0.67 -11.11
CA GLN A 346 12.93 -1.36 -10.71
C GLN A 346 13.62 -0.64 -9.56
N ALA A 347 13.91 -1.35 -8.47
CA ALA A 347 14.61 -0.80 -7.30
C ALA A 347 16.07 -1.24 -7.20
N PHE A 348 16.54 -2.05 -8.13
CA PHE A 348 17.90 -2.58 -8.22
C PHE A 348 18.58 -2.16 -9.53
N ALA A 349 19.87 -2.38 -9.63
CA ALA A 349 20.65 -2.16 -10.84
C ALA A 349 21.20 -3.50 -11.35
N ASP A 350 21.04 -3.71 -12.66
CA ASP A 350 21.56 -4.86 -13.39
C ASP A 350 22.19 -4.36 -14.72
N PRO A 351 23.33 -3.64 -14.62
CA PRO A 351 23.92 -2.98 -15.79
C PRO A 351 24.54 -3.94 -16.81
N ASP A 352 24.86 -5.16 -16.43
CA ASP A 352 25.41 -6.19 -17.32
C ASP A 352 24.34 -7.12 -17.90
N GLY A 353 23.10 -7.04 -17.41
CA GLY A 353 21.95 -7.77 -17.94
C GLY A 353 21.97 -9.26 -17.61
N ASN A 354 22.59 -9.65 -16.50
CA ASN A 354 22.67 -11.06 -16.07
C ASN A 354 21.47 -11.49 -15.20
N ASN A 355 20.48 -10.62 -15.02
CA ASN A 355 19.28 -10.78 -14.20
C ASN A 355 19.55 -10.91 -12.69
N THR A 356 20.70 -10.41 -12.22
CA THR A 356 21.09 -10.39 -10.81
C THR A 356 21.34 -8.94 -10.38
N ALA A 357 20.93 -8.57 -9.18
CA ALA A 357 21.16 -7.23 -8.67
C ALA A 357 22.62 -7.02 -8.26
N ASP A 358 23.35 -6.18 -8.98
CA ASP A 358 24.73 -5.78 -8.68
C ASP A 358 24.80 -4.68 -7.62
N ALA A 359 23.80 -3.80 -7.63
CA ALA A 359 23.67 -2.66 -6.75
C ALA A 359 22.21 -2.30 -6.56
N LEU A 360 21.91 -1.38 -5.65
CA LEU A 360 20.56 -0.93 -5.37
C LEU A 360 20.42 0.59 -5.62
N TYR A 361 19.18 1.03 -5.85
CA TYR A 361 18.84 2.45 -6.04
C TYR A 361 18.32 3.13 -4.76
N PHE A 362 18.70 2.60 -3.61
CA PHE A 362 18.34 3.14 -2.29
C PHE A 362 19.43 2.81 -1.27
N PRO A 363 19.54 3.58 -0.16
CA PRO A 363 20.48 3.28 0.92
C PRO A 363 20.20 1.91 1.53
N ASN A 364 21.22 1.07 1.64
CA ASN A 364 21.10 -0.28 2.16
C ASN A 364 22.38 -0.75 2.86
N ARG A 365 22.27 -1.87 3.60
CA ARG A 365 23.34 -2.43 4.45
C ARG A 365 24.29 -3.40 3.74
N HIS A 366 23.92 -3.94 2.59
CA HIS A 366 24.56 -5.16 2.07
C HIS A 366 25.16 -5.04 0.68
N LEU A 367 24.55 -4.28 -0.22
CA LEU A 367 25.01 -4.11 -1.59
C LEU A 367 25.52 -2.69 -1.85
N PRO A 368 26.33 -2.50 -2.89
CA PRO A 368 26.64 -1.14 -3.36
C PRO A 368 25.35 -0.37 -3.67
N MET A 369 25.34 0.92 -3.39
CA MET A 369 24.29 1.82 -3.86
C MET A 369 24.75 2.48 -5.15
N ARG A 370 24.05 2.22 -6.27
CA ARG A 370 24.37 2.87 -7.54
C ARG A 370 24.03 4.36 -7.51
N ALA A 371 22.85 4.65 -6.96
CA ALA A 371 22.40 6.01 -6.67
C ALA A 371 21.24 5.95 -5.67
N ASP A 372 21.08 6.99 -4.86
CA ASP A 372 19.89 7.17 -4.01
C ASP A 372 18.78 7.81 -4.87
N LEU A 373 18.09 7.01 -5.65
CA LEU A 373 17.22 7.47 -6.72
C LEU A 373 15.78 6.94 -6.64
N PHE A 374 15.58 5.73 -6.09
CA PHE A 374 14.26 5.07 -6.12
C PHE A 374 13.18 5.93 -5.46
N ASN A 375 13.45 6.47 -4.27
CA ASN A 375 12.49 7.30 -3.55
C ASN A 375 12.11 8.56 -4.35
N ARG A 376 13.06 9.20 -5.04
CA ARG A 376 12.80 10.36 -5.90
C ARG A 376 11.83 10.02 -7.02
N VAL A 377 12.11 8.95 -7.76
CA VAL A 377 11.30 8.57 -8.93
C VAL A 377 9.92 8.10 -8.49
N ALA A 378 9.83 7.23 -7.48
CA ALA A 378 8.58 6.71 -6.97
C ALA A 378 7.66 7.83 -6.47
N TRP A 379 8.19 8.77 -5.67
CA TRP A 379 7.42 9.89 -5.15
C TRP A 379 6.93 10.84 -6.25
N GLN A 380 7.76 11.12 -7.26
CA GLN A 380 7.36 11.96 -8.38
C GLN A 380 6.33 11.28 -9.29
N LEU A 381 6.44 9.99 -9.55
CA LEU A 381 5.43 9.23 -10.27
C LEU A 381 4.08 9.29 -9.53
N LYS A 382 4.07 9.09 -8.22
CA LYS A 382 2.86 9.22 -7.40
C LYS A 382 2.28 10.63 -7.46
N THR A 383 3.06 11.65 -7.17
CA THR A 383 2.57 13.01 -6.98
C THR A 383 2.30 13.76 -8.28
N ARG A 384 3.05 13.50 -9.35
CA ARG A 384 2.95 14.18 -10.65
C ARG A 384 2.16 13.41 -11.70
N ALA A 385 2.21 12.08 -11.68
CA ALA A 385 1.49 11.23 -12.64
C ALA A 385 0.24 10.57 -12.04
N GLY A 386 0.09 10.54 -10.70
CA GLY A 386 -1.11 10.03 -10.02
C GLY A 386 -1.25 8.50 -10.08
N VAL A 387 -0.14 7.78 -10.15
CA VAL A 387 -0.09 6.32 -10.23
C VAL A 387 0.35 5.72 -8.91
N LYS A 388 -0.05 4.47 -8.64
CA LYS A 388 0.54 3.66 -7.59
C LYS A 388 1.88 3.12 -8.04
N VAL A 389 2.89 3.18 -7.18
CA VAL A 389 4.22 2.65 -7.48
C VAL A 389 4.46 1.40 -6.66
N TYR A 390 4.74 0.30 -7.34
CA TYR A 390 5.18 -0.94 -6.71
C TYR A 390 6.67 -1.12 -6.95
N ALA A 391 7.41 -1.41 -5.89
CA ALA A 391 8.83 -1.69 -6.01
C ALA A 391 9.04 -3.08 -6.62
N TRP A 392 9.73 -3.12 -7.74
CA TRP A 392 10.14 -4.35 -8.39
C TRP A 392 11.54 -4.72 -7.91
N LEU A 393 11.65 -5.86 -7.21
CA LEU A 393 12.87 -6.29 -6.56
C LEU A 393 13.09 -7.81 -6.74
N PRO A 394 14.35 -8.26 -6.91
CA PRO A 394 14.65 -9.69 -6.85
C PRO A 394 14.30 -10.30 -5.49
N VAL A 395 13.98 -11.58 -5.48
CA VAL A 395 13.79 -12.36 -4.26
C VAL A 395 15.08 -13.06 -3.87
N LEU A 396 15.79 -13.64 -4.82
CA LEU A 396 17.01 -14.44 -4.58
C LEU A 396 18.24 -13.92 -5.30
N GLY A 397 18.06 -13.15 -6.40
CA GLY A 397 19.10 -12.72 -7.31
C GLY A 397 19.89 -11.49 -6.83
N TYR A 398 20.76 -11.63 -5.84
CA TYR A 398 21.60 -10.54 -5.32
C TYR A 398 23.08 -10.91 -5.36
N GLU A 399 23.88 -10.15 -6.08
CA GLU A 399 25.31 -10.37 -6.20
C GLU A 399 26.10 -9.68 -5.08
N LEU A 400 26.46 -10.45 -4.05
CA LEU A 400 27.21 -9.92 -2.91
C LEU A 400 28.62 -9.52 -3.30
N PRO A 401 29.14 -8.37 -2.79
CA PRO A 401 30.48 -7.87 -3.14
C PRO A 401 31.63 -8.80 -2.67
N ASP A 402 31.44 -9.53 -1.58
CA ASP A 402 32.45 -10.47 -1.07
C ASP A 402 32.30 -11.81 -1.79
N PRO A 403 33.30 -12.25 -2.61
CA PRO A 403 33.23 -13.51 -3.36
C PRO A 403 33.11 -14.75 -2.44
N VAL A 404 33.70 -14.72 -1.27
CA VAL A 404 33.62 -15.84 -0.31
C VAL A 404 32.21 -15.97 0.24
N GLN A 405 31.62 -14.84 0.62
CA GLN A 405 30.23 -14.81 1.10
C GLN A 405 29.25 -15.16 -0.04
N LYS A 406 29.45 -14.63 -1.24
CA LYS A 406 28.66 -14.97 -2.43
C LYS A 406 28.66 -16.47 -2.66
N GLN A 407 29.82 -17.11 -2.70
CA GLN A 407 29.93 -18.57 -2.88
C GLN A 407 29.28 -19.34 -1.74
N ALA A 408 29.48 -18.90 -0.50
CA ALA A 408 28.93 -19.60 0.68
C ALA A 408 27.41 -19.53 0.77
N LEU A 409 26.79 -18.45 0.30
CA LEU A 409 25.36 -18.16 0.43
C LEU A 409 24.55 -18.45 -0.85
N GLY A 410 25.20 -18.76 -1.96
CA GLY A 410 24.54 -19.12 -3.22
C GLY A 410 23.89 -20.50 -3.20
N ILE A 411 22.89 -20.68 -4.06
CA ILE A 411 22.36 -21.99 -4.41
C ILE A 411 23.40 -22.73 -5.26
N ALA A 412 23.75 -23.93 -4.85
CA ALA A 412 24.56 -24.82 -5.67
C ALA A 412 23.65 -25.40 -6.76
N SER A 413 23.79 -24.91 -8.00
CA SER A 413 23.06 -25.42 -9.16
C SER A 413 24.00 -26.25 -10.03
N PRO A 414 23.61 -27.48 -10.41
CA PRO A 414 24.37 -28.25 -11.38
C PRO A 414 24.23 -27.70 -12.81
N GLU A 415 23.25 -26.84 -13.05
CA GLU A 415 23.00 -26.19 -14.33
C GLU A 415 23.57 -24.77 -14.33
N GLN A 416 24.34 -24.42 -15.35
CA GLN A 416 24.89 -23.08 -15.55
C GLN A 416 23.89 -22.25 -16.37
N ASP A 417 22.90 -21.67 -15.72
CA ASP A 417 21.93 -20.77 -16.36
C ASP A 417 22.33 -19.30 -16.34
N GLY A 418 23.50 -19.00 -15.79
CA GLY A 418 24.05 -17.64 -15.73
C GLY A 418 23.51 -16.77 -14.60
N MET A 419 22.38 -17.14 -13.98
CA MET A 419 21.79 -16.37 -12.88
C MET A 419 22.27 -16.88 -11.52
N TYR A 420 22.87 -15.97 -10.74
CA TYR A 420 23.21 -16.25 -9.35
C TYR A 420 21.96 -16.05 -8.46
N ARG A 421 21.68 -17.03 -7.61
CA ARG A 421 20.57 -16.97 -6.64
C ARG A 421 21.06 -17.32 -5.24
N MET A 422 20.66 -16.54 -4.24
CA MET A 422 20.96 -16.81 -2.83
C MET A 422 20.08 -17.94 -2.29
N ASP A 423 20.67 -18.75 -1.44
CA ASP A 423 20.01 -19.88 -0.77
C ASP A 423 19.21 -19.36 0.45
N PHE A 424 17.93 -19.10 0.26
CA PHE A 424 17.03 -18.57 1.29
C PHE A 424 16.79 -19.54 2.47
N THR A 425 17.22 -20.79 2.36
CA THR A 425 17.17 -21.77 3.47
C THR A 425 18.31 -21.54 4.46
N LYS A 426 19.39 -20.87 4.04
CA LYS A 426 20.49 -20.48 4.91
C LYS A 426 20.12 -19.22 5.72
N PRO A 427 20.19 -19.25 7.07
CA PRO A 427 19.78 -18.12 7.89
C PRO A 427 20.47 -16.80 7.53
N ALA A 428 21.75 -16.82 7.17
CA ALA A 428 22.50 -15.62 6.79
C ALA A 428 22.02 -15.03 5.46
N ALA A 429 21.77 -15.87 4.43
CA ALA A 429 21.22 -15.41 3.16
C ALA A 429 19.82 -14.82 3.35
N ARG A 430 18.97 -15.54 4.09
CA ARG A 430 17.62 -15.09 4.45
C ARG A 430 17.63 -13.73 5.14
N GLN A 431 18.54 -13.52 6.11
CA GLN A 431 18.63 -12.26 6.84
C GLN A 431 19.07 -11.10 5.94
N ILE A 432 20.04 -11.30 5.05
CA ILE A 432 20.49 -10.28 4.09
C ILE A 432 19.32 -9.82 3.22
N ILE A 433 18.54 -10.74 2.67
CA ILE A 433 17.42 -10.39 1.80
C ILE A 433 16.32 -9.65 2.59
N LEU A 434 16.00 -10.12 3.81
CA LEU A 434 15.06 -9.42 4.71
C LEU A 434 15.51 -7.99 5.00
N ASP A 435 16.81 -7.79 5.23
CA ASP A 435 17.38 -6.48 5.49
C ASP A 435 17.29 -5.56 4.27
N ILE A 436 17.47 -6.08 3.05
CA ILE A 436 17.34 -5.29 1.81
C ILE A 436 15.91 -4.78 1.64
N TYR A 437 14.90 -5.64 1.87
CA TYR A 437 13.48 -5.25 1.79
C TYR A 437 13.10 -4.25 2.88
N GLU A 438 13.65 -4.41 4.09
CA GLU A 438 13.48 -3.43 5.16
C GLU A 438 14.12 -2.08 4.82
N ASP A 439 15.35 -2.08 4.29
CA ASP A 439 16.07 -0.86 3.90
C ASP A 439 15.34 -0.09 2.79
N LEU A 440 14.77 -0.79 1.82
CA LEU A 440 13.90 -0.18 0.82
C LEU A 440 12.70 0.52 1.48
N ALA A 441 12.01 -0.17 2.38
CA ALA A 441 10.83 0.38 3.05
C ALA A 441 11.15 1.53 3.99
N ILE A 442 12.31 1.53 4.65
CA ILE A 442 12.78 2.64 5.48
C ILE A 442 13.02 3.89 4.64
N ASN A 443 13.69 3.74 3.50
CA ASN A 443 14.24 4.87 2.74
C ASN A 443 13.36 5.34 1.59
N SER A 444 12.24 4.66 1.29
CA SER A 444 11.42 4.95 0.12
C SER A 444 9.92 4.88 0.42
N TYR A 445 9.15 5.66 -0.34
CA TYR A 445 7.68 5.59 -0.34
C TYR A 445 7.19 4.86 -1.59
N PHE A 446 6.42 3.79 -1.38
CA PHE A 446 5.79 2.99 -2.44
C PHE A 446 4.56 2.28 -1.86
N GLU A 447 3.66 1.79 -2.72
CA GLU A 447 2.38 1.20 -2.31
C GLU A 447 2.31 -0.32 -2.44
N GLY A 448 3.33 -0.97 -2.99
CA GLY A 448 3.34 -2.43 -3.10
C GLY A 448 4.67 -2.99 -3.56
N LEU A 449 4.75 -4.32 -3.57
CA LEU A 449 5.91 -5.09 -3.99
C LEU A 449 5.56 -5.94 -5.21
N LEU A 450 6.40 -5.92 -6.24
CA LEU A 450 6.46 -6.93 -7.27
C LEU A 450 7.67 -7.84 -6.98
N PHE A 451 7.40 -9.07 -6.56
CA PHE A 451 8.41 -10.11 -6.42
C PHE A 451 8.79 -10.65 -7.80
N HIS A 452 10.07 -10.51 -8.14
CA HIS A 452 10.60 -10.80 -9.45
C HIS A 452 10.57 -12.30 -9.80
N ASP A 453 10.76 -12.63 -11.07
CA ASP A 453 10.73 -13.98 -11.63
C ASP A 453 11.97 -14.83 -11.29
N ASP A 454 13.00 -14.24 -10.68
CA ASP A 454 14.18 -14.94 -10.13
C ASP A 454 13.82 -15.90 -8.97
N ALA A 455 12.61 -15.78 -8.44
CA ALA A 455 12.12 -16.60 -7.33
C ALA A 455 11.62 -17.97 -7.81
N TYR A 456 12.55 -18.79 -8.28
CA TYR A 456 12.30 -20.18 -8.61
C TYR A 456 13.38 -21.10 -8.02
N VAL A 457 13.04 -22.37 -7.82
CA VAL A 457 13.96 -23.43 -7.34
C VAL A 457 13.72 -24.67 -8.16
N ARG A 458 14.79 -25.20 -8.75
CA ARG A 458 14.71 -26.42 -9.53
C ARG A 458 14.64 -27.65 -8.63
N ASP A 459 14.10 -28.75 -9.14
CA ASP A 459 14.00 -30.04 -8.43
C ASP A 459 15.37 -30.61 -8.04
N THR A 460 16.43 -30.26 -8.80
CA THR A 460 17.82 -30.64 -8.54
C THR A 460 18.52 -29.77 -7.49
N GLU A 461 17.91 -28.64 -7.11
CA GLU A 461 18.46 -27.66 -6.17
C GLU A 461 17.87 -27.84 -4.77
N LEU A 462 18.55 -27.29 -3.73
CA LEU A 462 18.07 -27.26 -2.34
C LEU A 462 17.50 -28.60 -1.88
N THR A 463 18.28 -29.67 -2.01
CA THR A 463 17.88 -31.05 -1.72
C THR A 463 17.40 -31.28 -0.28
N GLY A 464 17.65 -30.34 0.64
CA GLY A 464 17.12 -30.34 2.01
C GLY A 464 15.64 -29.91 2.10
N LEU A 465 15.07 -29.30 1.06
CA LEU A 465 13.63 -29.04 0.98
C LEU A 465 12.88 -30.29 0.50
N ALA A 466 11.66 -30.46 1.02
CA ALA A 466 10.78 -31.49 0.48
C ALA A 466 10.56 -31.26 -1.03
N GLN A 467 10.46 -32.36 -1.78
CA GLN A 467 10.20 -32.25 -3.23
C GLN A 467 8.83 -31.62 -3.49
N GLU A 468 8.72 -30.94 -4.65
CA GLU A 468 7.42 -30.46 -5.11
C GLU A 468 6.52 -31.67 -5.39
N GLY A 469 5.36 -31.69 -4.75
CA GLY A 469 4.35 -32.71 -4.91
C GLY A 469 2.96 -32.10 -5.02
N GLU A 470 1.92 -32.90 -4.83
CA GLU A 470 0.54 -32.39 -4.80
C GLU A 470 0.35 -31.30 -3.74
N ASP A 471 1.08 -31.38 -2.63
CA ASP A 471 1.04 -30.39 -1.53
C ASP A 471 1.78 -29.09 -1.85
N GLY A 472 2.53 -28.99 -2.94
CA GLY A 472 3.24 -27.78 -3.35
C GLY A 472 4.33 -27.32 -2.37
N ASN A 473 5.06 -28.24 -1.73
CA ASN A 473 5.95 -27.93 -0.61
C ASN A 473 7.04 -26.89 -0.93
N ARG A 474 7.68 -26.96 -2.11
CA ARG A 474 8.72 -26.00 -2.53
C ARG A 474 8.12 -24.66 -2.89
N THR A 475 7.00 -24.68 -3.59
CA THR A 475 6.20 -23.47 -3.90
C THR A 475 5.81 -22.78 -2.60
N GLN A 476 5.31 -23.53 -1.60
CA GLN A 476 4.92 -22.95 -0.30
C GLN A 476 6.11 -22.38 0.46
N ALA A 477 7.27 -23.04 0.45
CA ALA A 477 8.48 -22.52 1.10
C ALA A 477 8.93 -21.17 0.52
N LEU A 478 8.84 -20.99 -0.81
CA LEU A 478 9.10 -19.71 -1.45
C LEU A 478 8.00 -18.67 -1.16
N ILE A 479 6.74 -19.08 -1.10
CA ILE A 479 5.63 -18.19 -0.68
C ILE A 479 5.88 -17.70 0.74
N ASP A 480 6.14 -18.59 1.69
CA ASP A 480 6.40 -18.22 3.09
C ASP A 480 7.59 -17.27 3.22
N PHE A 481 8.60 -17.44 2.37
CA PHE A 481 9.73 -16.53 2.35
C PHE A 481 9.36 -15.15 1.80
N THR A 482 8.67 -15.06 0.68
CA THR A 482 8.26 -13.77 0.10
C THR A 482 7.25 -13.04 0.98
N LEU A 483 6.36 -13.77 1.67
CA LEU A 483 5.47 -13.17 2.66
C LEU A 483 6.25 -12.63 3.88
N ALA A 484 7.32 -13.30 4.31
CA ALA A 484 8.21 -12.76 5.34
C ALA A 484 8.93 -11.48 4.88
N LEU A 485 9.29 -11.36 3.59
CA LEU A 485 9.83 -10.12 3.01
C LEU A 485 8.80 -9.00 3.04
N ARG A 486 7.55 -9.29 2.62
CA ARG A 486 6.41 -8.37 2.74
C ARG A 486 6.23 -7.89 4.18
N ASP A 487 6.14 -8.83 5.12
CA ASP A 487 5.88 -8.51 6.54
C ASP A 487 6.99 -7.62 7.11
N ARG A 488 8.25 -7.87 6.73
CA ARG A 488 9.38 -7.02 7.12
C ARG A 488 9.25 -5.60 6.56
N ALA A 489 8.85 -5.44 5.30
CA ALA A 489 8.63 -4.14 4.67
C ALA A 489 7.38 -3.44 5.24
N GLN A 490 6.32 -4.18 5.55
CA GLN A 490 5.08 -3.64 6.11
C GLN A 490 5.24 -3.00 7.48
N ARG A 491 6.27 -3.33 8.23
CA ARG A 491 6.60 -2.62 9.48
C ARG A 491 6.80 -1.12 9.26
N TRP A 492 7.30 -0.74 8.10
CA TRP A 492 7.57 0.65 7.71
C TRP A 492 6.52 1.21 6.75
N ARG A 493 5.92 0.37 5.94
CA ARG A 493 4.89 0.69 4.94
C ARG A 493 3.70 -0.25 5.12
N PRO A 494 2.83 -0.01 6.09
CA PRO A 494 1.65 -0.83 6.35
C PRO A 494 0.80 -0.97 5.12
N LYS A 495 0.13 -1.90 4.73
CA LYS A 495 -0.78 -2.00 3.56
C LYS A 495 -0.10 -2.08 2.19
N LEU A 496 1.13 -2.57 2.13
CA LEU A 496 1.73 -2.87 0.83
C LEU A 496 0.92 -3.94 0.11
N GLY A 497 0.53 -3.65 -1.13
CA GLY A 497 0.02 -4.64 -2.04
C GLY A 497 1.11 -5.60 -2.51
N THR A 498 0.73 -6.81 -2.90
CA THR A 498 1.66 -7.86 -3.33
C THR A 498 1.34 -8.35 -4.72
N VAL A 499 2.34 -8.39 -5.57
CA VAL A 499 2.30 -9.01 -6.90
C VAL A 499 3.49 -9.93 -7.01
N ARG A 500 3.32 -11.11 -7.62
CA ARG A 500 4.44 -12.02 -7.88
C ARG A 500 4.43 -12.54 -9.31
N ASN A 501 5.59 -12.50 -9.96
CA ASN A 501 5.75 -13.08 -11.29
C ASN A 501 5.61 -14.60 -11.25
N LEU A 502 4.96 -15.14 -12.28
CA LEU A 502 4.78 -16.57 -12.50
C LEU A 502 5.03 -16.88 -13.97
N TYR A 503 5.88 -17.86 -14.24
CA TYR A 503 6.08 -18.35 -15.61
C TYR A 503 4.80 -19.00 -16.16
N ALA A 504 4.58 -18.89 -17.47
CA ALA A 504 3.41 -19.49 -18.10
C ALA A 504 3.48 -21.03 -18.17
N GLN A 505 4.67 -21.59 -18.20
CA GLN A 505 4.86 -23.03 -18.35
C GLN A 505 4.20 -23.83 -17.21
N PRO A 506 4.33 -23.51 -15.91
CA PRO A 506 3.63 -24.22 -14.83
C PRO A 506 2.10 -24.19 -14.94
N VAL A 507 1.53 -23.21 -15.64
CA VAL A 507 0.08 -23.12 -15.89
C VAL A 507 -0.33 -24.00 -17.07
N LEU A 508 0.47 -23.99 -18.15
CA LEU A 508 0.19 -24.76 -19.36
C LEU A 508 0.58 -26.23 -19.24
N GLU A 509 1.58 -26.53 -18.42
CA GLU A 509 2.18 -27.85 -18.20
C GLU A 509 2.42 -28.05 -16.70
N PRO A 510 1.37 -28.41 -15.90
CA PRO A 510 1.43 -28.44 -14.44
C PRO A 510 2.59 -29.25 -13.84
N GLN A 511 3.07 -30.29 -14.53
CA GLN A 511 4.25 -31.07 -14.09
C GLN A 511 5.52 -30.22 -14.03
N SER A 512 5.61 -29.12 -14.78
CA SER A 512 6.77 -28.22 -14.74
C SER A 512 6.87 -27.42 -13.43
N ALA A 513 5.84 -27.42 -12.59
CA ALA A 513 5.92 -26.84 -11.25
C ALA A 513 7.10 -27.38 -10.44
N ALA A 514 7.50 -28.64 -10.66
CA ALA A 514 8.69 -29.25 -10.05
C ALA A 514 9.99 -28.49 -10.40
N TRP A 515 10.08 -27.88 -11.60
CA TRP A 515 11.27 -27.17 -12.06
C TRP A 515 11.32 -25.72 -11.65
N PHE A 516 10.14 -25.13 -11.31
CA PHE A 516 10.01 -23.71 -10.99
C PHE A 516 9.69 -23.48 -9.52
N ALA A 517 9.15 -24.46 -8.81
CA ALA A 517 8.52 -24.25 -7.50
C ALA A 517 7.49 -23.10 -7.56
N GLN A 518 6.64 -23.14 -8.57
CA GLN A 518 5.61 -22.11 -8.84
C GLN A 518 4.29 -22.79 -9.23
N ARG A 519 3.20 -22.37 -8.58
CA ARG A 519 1.84 -22.86 -8.82
C ARG A 519 0.85 -21.72 -8.76
N LEU A 520 -0.03 -21.60 -9.77
CA LEU A 520 -1.00 -20.52 -9.89
C LEU A 520 -2.03 -20.50 -8.76
N ASP A 521 -2.56 -21.67 -8.37
CA ASP A 521 -3.53 -21.81 -7.30
C ASP A 521 -3.00 -21.30 -5.96
N LEU A 522 -1.77 -21.66 -5.61
CA LEU A 522 -1.11 -21.23 -4.38
C LEU A 522 -0.74 -19.75 -4.42
N PHE A 523 -0.32 -19.23 -5.58
CA PHE A 523 0.01 -17.81 -5.73
C PHE A 523 -1.24 -16.93 -5.61
N ASN A 524 -2.34 -17.31 -6.27
CA ASN A 524 -3.60 -16.57 -6.18
C ASN A 524 -4.21 -16.57 -4.77
N ALA A 525 -3.89 -17.58 -3.96
CA ALA A 525 -4.27 -17.61 -2.55
C ALA A 525 -3.38 -16.75 -1.65
N ALA A 526 -2.11 -16.53 -2.04
CA ALA A 526 -1.09 -15.88 -1.20
C ALA A 526 -0.92 -14.38 -1.48
N TYR A 527 -1.07 -13.95 -2.71
CA TYR A 527 -0.81 -12.57 -3.17
C TYR A 527 -2.08 -11.88 -3.64
N ASP A 528 -2.07 -10.54 -3.64
CA ASP A 528 -3.19 -9.76 -4.18
C ASP A 528 -3.35 -10.02 -5.68
N HIS A 529 -2.22 -10.14 -6.42
CA HIS A 529 -2.23 -10.58 -7.82
C HIS A 529 -1.03 -11.49 -8.13
N THR A 530 -1.27 -12.44 -9.03
CA THR A 530 -0.22 -13.20 -9.71
C THR A 530 0.05 -12.57 -11.08
N ALA A 531 1.24 -12.01 -11.30
CA ALA A 531 1.68 -11.50 -12.59
C ALA A 531 2.15 -12.65 -13.48
N LEU A 532 1.23 -13.20 -14.24
CA LEU A 532 1.48 -14.30 -15.16
C LEU A 532 2.19 -13.78 -16.41
N MET A 533 3.39 -14.26 -16.68
CA MET A 533 4.20 -13.86 -17.82
C MET A 533 3.58 -14.37 -19.13
N ALA A 534 2.60 -13.64 -19.65
CA ALA A 534 1.86 -13.96 -20.89
C ALA A 534 2.70 -13.56 -22.12
N MET A 535 3.85 -14.23 -22.28
CA MET A 535 4.95 -13.84 -23.18
C MET A 535 5.19 -14.89 -24.28
N PRO A 536 4.29 -14.99 -25.28
CA PRO A 536 4.31 -16.08 -26.25
C PRO A 536 5.59 -16.17 -27.09
N TRP A 537 6.29 -15.05 -27.34
CA TRP A 537 7.56 -15.11 -28.09
C TRP A 537 8.71 -15.63 -27.22
N MET A 538 8.72 -15.28 -25.93
CA MET A 538 9.67 -15.85 -24.98
C MET A 538 9.51 -17.38 -24.92
N GLU A 539 8.28 -17.85 -24.91
CA GLU A 539 7.92 -19.29 -24.91
C GLU A 539 8.07 -19.94 -26.32
N GLY A 540 8.64 -19.25 -27.30
CA GLY A 540 8.89 -19.80 -28.63
C GLY A 540 7.63 -20.10 -29.46
N SER A 541 6.49 -19.54 -29.11
CA SER A 541 5.24 -19.81 -29.83
C SER A 541 5.23 -19.28 -31.23
N SER A 542 4.93 -20.15 -32.23
CA SER A 542 4.70 -19.76 -33.60
C SER A 542 3.32 -19.14 -33.85
N ARG A 543 2.39 -19.26 -32.90
CA ARG A 543 1.01 -18.77 -32.97
C ARG A 543 0.63 -18.00 -31.68
N PRO A 544 1.19 -16.79 -31.48
CA PRO A 544 1.05 -16.04 -30.23
C PRO A 544 -0.39 -15.85 -29.77
N GLU A 545 -1.33 -15.56 -30.67
CA GLU A 545 -2.72 -15.29 -30.33
C GLU A 545 -3.44 -16.56 -29.82
N ARG A 546 -3.19 -17.71 -30.45
CA ARG A 546 -3.75 -19.00 -29.98
C ARG A 546 -3.11 -19.47 -28.68
N TRP A 547 -1.86 -19.14 -28.51
CA TRP A 547 -1.14 -19.44 -27.25
C TRP A 547 -1.74 -18.64 -26.09
N LEU A 548 -2.06 -17.34 -26.29
CA LEU A 548 -2.74 -16.52 -25.30
C LEU A 548 -4.13 -17.07 -24.96
N ASP A 549 -4.92 -17.50 -25.97
CA ASP A 549 -6.24 -18.11 -25.71
C ASP A 549 -6.14 -19.37 -24.86
N ARG A 550 -5.16 -20.23 -25.16
CA ARG A 550 -4.91 -21.44 -24.37
C ARG A 550 -4.49 -21.09 -22.95
N LEU A 551 -3.66 -20.06 -22.77
CA LEU A 551 -3.24 -19.61 -21.45
C LEU A 551 -4.44 -19.09 -20.64
N VAL A 552 -5.31 -18.27 -21.21
CA VAL A 552 -6.52 -17.79 -20.52
C VAL A 552 -7.43 -18.96 -20.13
N ALA A 553 -7.59 -19.96 -21.00
CA ALA A 553 -8.39 -21.13 -20.70
C ALA A 553 -7.83 -21.93 -19.51
N ALA A 554 -6.49 -22.14 -19.49
CA ALA A 554 -5.84 -22.84 -18.37
C ALA A 554 -5.91 -22.04 -17.06
N VAL A 555 -5.76 -20.71 -17.10
CA VAL A 555 -5.91 -19.85 -15.92
C VAL A 555 -7.31 -19.97 -15.31
N ARG A 556 -8.36 -20.06 -16.14
CA ARG A 556 -9.74 -20.16 -15.66
C ARG A 556 -10.03 -21.44 -14.86
N GLU A 557 -9.22 -22.46 -14.98
CA GLU A 557 -9.34 -23.67 -14.15
C GLU A 557 -9.04 -23.38 -12.66
N HIS A 558 -8.23 -22.34 -12.39
CA HIS A 558 -7.80 -21.94 -11.04
C HIS A 558 -8.34 -20.56 -10.61
N ASP A 559 -8.67 -19.68 -11.55
CA ASP A 559 -9.22 -18.34 -11.35
C ASP A 559 -10.37 -18.10 -12.35
N PRO A 560 -11.54 -18.69 -12.13
CA PRO A 560 -12.66 -18.65 -13.10
C PRO A 560 -13.10 -17.24 -13.49
N GLU A 561 -13.02 -16.30 -12.56
CA GLU A 561 -13.42 -14.91 -12.77
C GLU A 561 -12.26 -13.99 -13.15
N LEU A 562 -11.03 -14.52 -13.25
CA LEU A 562 -9.80 -13.78 -13.57
C LEU A 562 -9.56 -12.57 -12.64
N LYS A 563 -9.85 -12.75 -11.35
CA LYS A 563 -9.77 -11.69 -10.33
C LYS A 563 -8.37 -11.50 -9.77
N HIS A 564 -7.60 -12.59 -9.70
CA HIS A 564 -6.28 -12.60 -9.07
C HIS A 564 -5.12 -12.67 -10.06
N THR A 565 -5.43 -13.00 -11.32
CA THR A 565 -4.40 -13.16 -12.35
C THR A 565 -4.25 -11.90 -13.20
N LEU A 566 -3.06 -11.33 -13.17
CA LEU A 566 -2.63 -10.21 -14.01
C LEU A 566 -1.82 -10.79 -15.17
N PHE A 567 -2.21 -10.51 -16.40
CA PHE A 567 -1.50 -10.96 -17.59
C PHE A 567 -0.43 -9.94 -17.98
N GLU A 568 0.82 -10.34 -17.84
CA GLU A 568 1.97 -9.49 -18.17
C GLU A 568 2.45 -9.79 -19.58
N LEU A 569 2.26 -8.85 -20.50
CA LEU A 569 2.63 -8.96 -21.90
C LEU A 569 4.08 -8.52 -22.13
N GLN A 570 4.76 -9.15 -23.09
CA GLN A 570 6.04 -8.67 -23.58
C GLN A 570 5.86 -7.63 -24.68
N THR A 571 6.67 -6.58 -24.67
CA THR A 571 6.71 -5.54 -25.71
C THR A 571 7.89 -5.72 -26.68
N VAL A 572 8.79 -6.64 -26.36
CA VAL A 572 9.99 -6.98 -27.14
C VAL A 572 10.03 -8.49 -27.39
N ASP A 573 10.37 -8.91 -28.59
CA ASP A 573 10.80 -10.27 -28.86
C ASP A 573 12.32 -10.36 -28.56
N TRP A 574 12.67 -10.90 -27.40
CA TRP A 574 14.07 -10.97 -26.95
C TRP A 574 14.95 -11.87 -27.81
N ARG A 575 14.37 -12.83 -28.56
CA ARG A 575 15.11 -13.70 -29.47
C ARG A 575 15.70 -12.90 -30.64
N THR A 576 14.98 -11.89 -31.10
CA THR A 576 15.37 -11.01 -32.20
C THR A 576 15.78 -9.62 -31.74
N ARG A 577 15.56 -9.30 -30.47
CA ARG A 577 15.73 -7.97 -29.86
C ARG A 577 14.95 -6.87 -30.59
N THR A 578 13.77 -7.21 -31.09
CA THR A 578 12.92 -6.28 -31.84
C THR A 578 11.65 -5.96 -31.05
N ALA A 579 11.27 -4.68 -31.08
CA ALA A 579 10.02 -4.26 -30.48
C ALA A 579 8.82 -4.87 -31.21
N ILE A 580 7.83 -5.33 -30.45
CA ILE A 580 6.57 -5.80 -31.00
C ILE A 580 5.75 -4.59 -31.45
N PRO A 581 5.20 -4.60 -32.67
CA PRO A 581 4.42 -3.48 -33.19
C PRO A 581 3.26 -3.13 -32.26
N GLY A 582 3.07 -1.81 -31.98
CA GLY A 582 2.05 -1.33 -31.05
C GLY A 582 0.62 -1.73 -31.44
N GLU A 583 0.33 -1.81 -32.74
CA GLU A 583 -0.94 -2.34 -33.25
C GLU A 583 -1.18 -3.79 -32.79
N ARG A 584 -0.14 -4.61 -32.82
CA ARG A 584 -0.22 -6.00 -32.37
C ARG A 584 -0.45 -6.10 -30.86
N LEU A 585 0.25 -5.28 -30.09
CA LEU A 585 0.03 -5.20 -28.64
C LEU A 585 -1.40 -4.77 -28.31
N ARG A 586 -1.93 -3.75 -28.99
CA ARG A 586 -3.33 -3.34 -28.84
C ARG A 586 -4.31 -4.46 -29.20
N ALA A 587 -4.02 -5.23 -30.23
CA ALA A 587 -4.84 -6.38 -30.63
C ALA A 587 -4.81 -7.48 -29.56
N GLN A 588 -3.65 -7.77 -28.96
CA GLN A 588 -3.53 -8.73 -27.86
C GLN A 588 -4.30 -8.27 -26.63
N VAL A 589 -4.16 -7.00 -26.22
CA VAL A 589 -4.93 -6.44 -25.10
C VAL A 589 -6.42 -6.58 -25.33
N ARG A 590 -6.94 -6.18 -26.49
CA ARG A 590 -8.37 -6.35 -26.83
C ARG A 590 -8.83 -7.81 -26.81
N ARG A 591 -7.96 -8.72 -27.30
CA ARG A 591 -8.26 -10.16 -27.29
C ARG A 591 -8.40 -10.71 -25.87
N LEU A 592 -7.50 -10.32 -24.97
CA LEU A 592 -7.55 -10.70 -23.56
C LEU A 592 -8.81 -10.10 -22.86
N GLN A 593 -9.08 -8.81 -23.12
CA GLN A 593 -10.26 -8.13 -22.61
C GLN A 593 -11.56 -8.78 -23.07
N ALA A 594 -11.65 -9.16 -24.35
CA ALA A 594 -12.83 -9.87 -24.89
C ALA A 594 -13.06 -11.22 -24.23
N GLN A 595 -12.05 -11.79 -23.60
CA GLN A 595 -12.14 -12.99 -22.78
C GLN A 595 -12.32 -12.70 -21.28
N GLY A 596 -12.61 -11.45 -20.88
CA GLY A 596 -12.86 -11.06 -19.50
C GLY A 596 -11.62 -10.80 -18.65
N VAL A 597 -10.41 -10.75 -19.25
CA VAL A 597 -9.19 -10.38 -18.52
C VAL A 597 -9.29 -8.92 -18.09
N ARG A 598 -9.13 -8.68 -16.79
CA ARG A 598 -9.26 -7.36 -16.17
C ARG A 598 -7.91 -6.74 -15.83
N HIS A 599 -6.92 -7.55 -15.45
CA HIS A 599 -5.63 -7.10 -14.96
C HIS A 599 -4.55 -7.35 -16.01
N LEU A 600 -3.86 -6.29 -16.42
CA LEU A 600 -2.85 -6.31 -17.48
C LEU A 600 -1.62 -5.53 -17.05
N ALA A 601 -0.46 -6.05 -17.39
CA ALA A 601 0.81 -5.35 -17.35
C ALA A 601 1.56 -5.57 -18.65
N TRP A 602 2.64 -4.87 -18.87
CA TRP A 602 3.63 -5.19 -19.88
C TRP A 602 5.05 -4.83 -19.48
N TYR A 603 6.02 -5.52 -20.08
CA TYR A 603 7.45 -5.32 -19.89
C TYR A 603 8.21 -5.54 -21.21
N PRO A 604 9.27 -4.75 -21.45
CA PRO A 604 9.57 -3.46 -20.83
C PRO A 604 8.74 -2.31 -21.41
N ASP A 605 8.55 -1.23 -20.66
CA ASP A 605 8.04 0.02 -21.21
C ASP A 605 9.22 0.95 -21.51
N ASP A 606 9.68 0.98 -22.75
CA ASP A 606 10.81 1.80 -23.18
C ASP A 606 10.37 3.26 -23.41
N PHE A 607 10.40 4.04 -22.35
CA PHE A 607 10.02 5.45 -22.38
C PHE A 607 11.04 6.35 -23.10
N ILE A 608 12.30 5.90 -23.23
CA ILE A 608 13.36 6.65 -23.94
C ILE A 608 13.15 6.56 -25.45
N ALA A 609 12.94 5.36 -25.97
CA ALA A 609 12.73 5.14 -27.40
C ALA A 609 11.25 5.28 -27.85
N ASP A 610 10.33 5.60 -26.93
CA ASP A 610 8.88 5.64 -27.14
C ASP A 610 8.34 4.32 -27.72
N LYS A 611 8.68 3.20 -27.09
CA LYS A 611 8.27 1.85 -27.54
C LYS A 611 7.60 1.05 -26.42
N PRO A 612 6.34 0.66 -26.60
CA PRO A 612 5.41 1.04 -27.69
C PRO A 612 5.17 2.54 -27.74
N SER A 613 4.72 3.09 -28.87
CA SER A 613 4.45 4.53 -28.94
C SER A 613 3.49 4.98 -27.83
N THR A 614 3.65 6.20 -27.32
CA THR A 614 2.76 6.76 -26.28
C THR A 614 1.28 6.67 -26.70
N ALA A 615 0.97 6.81 -27.99
CA ALA A 615 -0.39 6.68 -28.51
C ALA A 615 -0.93 5.25 -28.39
N ASP A 616 -0.12 4.25 -28.77
CA ASP A 616 -0.49 2.83 -28.63
C ASP A 616 -0.61 2.42 -27.17
N ALA A 617 0.35 2.86 -26.36
CA ALA A 617 0.37 2.63 -24.92
C ALA A 617 -0.87 3.20 -24.24
N ARG A 618 -1.25 4.43 -24.55
CA ARG A 618 -2.47 5.04 -24.04
C ARG A 618 -3.72 4.28 -24.46
N ALA A 619 -3.80 3.86 -25.72
CA ALA A 619 -4.95 3.11 -26.23
C ALA A 619 -5.11 1.72 -25.58
N ALA A 620 -4.00 1.10 -25.16
CA ALA A 620 -3.99 -0.23 -24.53
C ALA A 620 -4.07 -0.20 -23.02
N MET A 621 -3.32 0.70 -22.37
CA MET A 621 -3.02 0.65 -20.93
C MET A 621 -3.60 1.82 -20.12
N SER A 622 -4.40 2.69 -20.72
CA SER A 622 -5.05 3.76 -19.95
C SER A 622 -6.12 3.20 -19.01
N ALA A 623 -6.07 3.57 -17.75
CA ALA A 623 -7.10 3.24 -16.76
C ALA A 623 -8.48 3.84 -17.07
N ARG A 624 -8.52 4.84 -17.96
CA ARG A 624 -9.76 5.51 -18.38
C ARG A 624 -10.50 4.77 -19.48
N ASN A 625 -9.84 3.85 -20.16
CA ASN A 625 -10.39 3.19 -21.34
C ASN A 625 -11.00 1.83 -21.04
N PHE A 626 -10.62 1.19 -19.92
CA PHE A 626 -11.13 -0.13 -19.57
C PHE A 626 -10.60 -0.61 -18.20
N PRO A 627 -11.34 -1.44 -17.47
CA PRO A 627 -12.74 -1.77 -17.70
C PRO A 627 -13.64 -0.63 -17.25
N TYR A 628 -14.73 -0.40 -17.96
CA TYR A 628 -15.79 0.41 -17.41
C TYR A 628 -16.43 -0.37 -16.26
N PRO A 629 -16.68 0.22 -15.10
CA PRO A 629 -17.46 -0.45 -14.07
C PRO A 629 -18.81 -0.83 -14.68
N GLU A 630 -19.23 -2.07 -14.50
CA GLU A 630 -20.60 -2.48 -14.83
C GLU A 630 -21.55 -1.54 -14.08
N ARG A 631 -22.45 -0.90 -14.81
CA ARG A 631 -23.41 0.06 -14.27
C ARG A 631 -24.50 -0.62 -13.47
#